data_4572bb776a5f881d925d0bc253148878
#
_entry.id   4572bb776a5f881d925d0bc253148878
#
_cell.length_a   1.000
_cell.length_b   1.000
_cell.length_c   1.000
_cell.angle_alpha   90.00
_cell.angle_beta   90.00
_cell.angle_gamma   90.00
#
_symmetry.space_group_name_H-M   'P 1'
#
loop_
_entity.id
_entity.type
_entity.pdbx_description
1 polymer ?
#
loop_
_entity_poly.entity_id
_entity_poly.type
_entity_poly.pdbx_seq_one_letter_code
_entity_poly.pdbx_strand_id
1 'polypeptide(L)'
;DLAYSYGDRTRCFLKIQDGCDYFCSYCTIPFARGRSRSAAIQDVIKAARDVASKGIKEIILTGVNTGDFGRETGETFLDLIRTLDELEEIQRFRISSIEPNLLTDDIIRFVASSRRFMPHFHVPLQSGSNEVLHLMRRRYERELFAEKVQEIKTLIPDAFIGVDVIAGMRGETPEAFEDARQFIAGLDVSQLHVFPYSERSGTKALDIPYIVPQAEKHRRVNTLLDISEQKLHDFYTAHVGQTRPVLFEESDIAGSIGGFTDNYIRVEVP
;
A
#
# COMPACT_ATOMS: atom_id res chain seq x y z
N ASP A 1 10.04 -10.07 -14.36
CA ASP A 1 9.09 -10.34 -15.44
C ASP A 1 7.95 -9.34 -15.38
N LEU A 2 7.88 -8.47 -16.39
CA LEU A 2 6.77 -7.56 -16.60
C LEU A 2 5.50 -8.38 -16.85
N ALA A 3 4.44 -8.08 -16.10
CA ALA A 3 3.13 -8.67 -16.31
C ALA A 3 2.06 -7.65 -15.99
N TYR A 4 0.97 -7.67 -16.73
CA TYR A 4 -0.20 -6.86 -16.40
C TYR A 4 -1.49 -7.67 -16.50
N SER A 5 -2.48 -7.29 -15.69
CA SER A 5 -3.81 -7.89 -15.77
C SER A 5 -4.57 -7.26 -16.94
N TYR A 6 -5.18 -8.11 -17.75
CA TYR A 6 -6.04 -7.72 -18.85
C TYR A 6 -7.46 -8.24 -18.61
N GLY A 7 -8.47 -7.40 -18.80
CA GLY A 7 -9.88 -7.75 -18.64
C GLY A 7 -10.77 -6.51 -18.85
N ASP A 8 -12.07 -6.65 -18.77
CA ASP A 8 -13.10 -5.61 -19.05
C ASP A 8 -13.12 -4.46 -18.02
N ARG A 9 -11.95 -4.08 -17.50
CA ARG A 9 -11.82 -3.06 -16.48
C ARG A 9 -11.17 -1.81 -17.03
N THR A 10 -11.56 -0.66 -16.49
CA THR A 10 -10.93 0.63 -16.76
C THR A 10 -9.57 0.78 -16.11
N ARG A 11 -9.22 -0.14 -15.19
CA ARG A 11 -7.96 -0.18 -14.44
C ARG A 11 -7.14 -1.42 -14.77
N CYS A 12 -5.82 -1.25 -14.78
CA CYS A 12 -4.85 -2.32 -15.01
C CYS A 12 -3.83 -2.37 -13.87
N PHE A 13 -3.50 -3.55 -13.39
CA PHE A 13 -2.38 -3.77 -12.47
C PHE A 13 -1.14 -4.10 -13.29
N LEU A 14 -0.14 -3.22 -13.26
CA LEU A 14 1.14 -3.40 -13.95
C LEU A 14 2.22 -3.78 -12.92
N LYS A 15 2.69 -5.03 -12.99
CA LYS A 15 3.76 -5.50 -12.13
C LYS A 15 5.11 -4.99 -12.65
N ILE A 16 5.75 -4.11 -11.89
CA ILE A 16 7.03 -3.47 -12.21
C ILE A 16 8.22 -4.09 -11.48
N GLN A 17 7.96 -4.76 -10.35
CA GLN A 17 8.98 -5.31 -9.46
C GLN A 17 8.51 -6.65 -8.89
N ASP A 18 9.42 -7.59 -8.63
CA ASP A 18 9.15 -8.89 -8.01
C ASP A 18 10.30 -9.31 -7.09
N GLY A 19 10.04 -10.25 -6.17
CA GLY A 19 11.01 -10.69 -5.18
C GLY A 19 11.25 -9.66 -4.07
N CYS A 20 12.02 -10.03 -3.04
CA CYS A 20 12.31 -9.16 -1.91
C CYS A 20 13.57 -9.59 -1.16
N ASP A 21 14.39 -8.62 -0.74
CA ASP A 21 15.62 -8.84 0.02
C ASP A 21 15.49 -8.48 1.52
N TYR A 22 14.25 -8.31 2.03
CA TYR A 22 14.07 -7.89 3.42
C TYR A 22 14.20 -9.03 4.42
N PHE A 23 13.79 -10.26 4.06
CA PHE A 23 13.85 -11.41 4.94
C PHE A 23 13.18 -11.17 6.31
N CYS A 24 12.00 -10.53 6.29
CA CYS A 24 11.18 -10.37 7.49
C CYS A 24 10.93 -11.73 8.15
N SER A 25 10.94 -11.78 9.49
CA SER A 25 10.92 -13.05 10.22
C SER A 25 9.71 -13.93 9.96
N TYR A 26 8.59 -13.35 9.54
CA TYR A 26 7.32 -14.03 9.26
C TYR A 26 7.07 -14.34 7.78
N CYS A 27 7.94 -13.88 6.88
CA CYS A 27 7.65 -13.83 5.45
C CYS A 27 8.40 -14.93 4.68
N THR A 28 7.69 -15.56 3.74
CA THR A 28 8.23 -16.61 2.85
C THR A 28 8.54 -16.09 1.44
N ILE A 29 8.23 -14.85 1.13
CA ILE A 29 8.38 -14.27 -0.21
C ILE A 29 9.82 -14.35 -0.75
N PRO A 30 10.88 -14.03 0.03
CA PRO A 30 12.25 -14.16 -0.48
C PRO A 30 12.62 -15.58 -0.91
N PHE A 31 12.04 -16.57 -0.24
CA PHE A 31 12.26 -17.99 -0.57
C PHE A 31 11.43 -18.47 -1.77
N ALA A 32 10.21 -17.94 -1.90
CA ALA A 32 9.28 -18.32 -2.96
C ALA A 32 9.52 -17.59 -4.27
N ARG A 33 9.85 -16.30 -4.21
CA ARG A 33 10.01 -15.42 -5.38
C ARG A 33 11.44 -15.01 -5.68
N GLY A 34 12.38 -15.29 -4.75
CA GLY A 34 13.78 -14.93 -4.89
C GLY A 34 14.06 -13.46 -4.57
N ARG A 35 15.24 -13.00 -5.00
CA ARG A 35 15.72 -11.64 -4.77
C ARG A 35 14.87 -10.60 -5.50
N SER A 36 14.95 -9.37 -4.99
CA SER A 36 14.33 -8.21 -5.62
C SER A 36 14.89 -8.00 -7.02
N ARG A 37 14.00 -7.85 -7.99
CA ARG A 37 14.31 -7.57 -9.39
C ARG A 37 13.21 -6.72 -10.02
N SER A 38 13.57 -5.94 -11.01
CA SER A 38 12.65 -5.05 -11.73
C SER A 38 12.87 -5.13 -13.24
N ALA A 39 11.85 -4.71 -13.98
CA ALA A 39 12.02 -4.38 -15.39
C ALA A 39 12.77 -3.06 -15.54
N ALA A 40 13.40 -2.82 -16.69
CA ALA A 40 13.97 -1.51 -16.99
C ALA A 40 12.83 -0.48 -17.22
N ILE A 41 13.09 0.80 -16.94
CA ILE A 41 12.11 1.89 -17.14
C ILE A 41 11.53 1.85 -18.55
N GLN A 42 12.36 1.67 -19.57
CA GLN A 42 11.92 1.64 -20.97
C GLN A 42 10.91 0.52 -21.26
N ASP A 43 11.09 -0.64 -20.63
CA ASP A 43 10.15 -1.76 -20.79
C ASP A 43 8.82 -1.47 -20.08
N VAL A 44 8.87 -0.83 -18.90
CA VAL A 44 7.66 -0.40 -18.17
C VAL A 44 6.88 0.63 -18.99
N ILE A 45 7.57 1.62 -19.59
CA ILE A 45 6.95 2.62 -20.46
C ILE A 45 6.28 1.97 -21.68
N LYS A 46 6.96 1.02 -22.32
CA LYS A 46 6.39 0.28 -23.45
C LYS A 46 5.13 -0.48 -23.04
N ALA A 47 5.17 -1.16 -21.89
CA ALA A 47 4.01 -1.87 -21.35
C ALA A 47 2.86 -0.91 -21.00
N ALA A 48 3.15 0.25 -20.40
CA ALA A 48 2.15 1.26 -20.10
C ALA A 48 1.45 1.80 -21.37
N ARG A 49 2.20 2.04 -22.43
CA ARG A 49 1.63 2.44 -23.73
C ARG A 49 0.79 1.33 -24.37
N ASP A 50 1.21 0.07 -24.28
CA ASP A 50 0.41 -1.06 -24.75
C ASP A 50 -0.93 -1.15 -23.99
N VAL A 51 -0.89 -0.97 -22.67
CA VAL A 51 -2.08 -0.90 -21.82
C VAL A 51 -2.99 0.27 -22.23
N ALA A 52 -2.41 1.46 -22.46
CA ALA A 52 -3.15 2.64 -22.91
C ALA A 52 -3.85 2.42 -24.25
N SER A 53 -3.18 1.74 -25.21
CA SER A 53 -3.75 1.42 -26.53
C SER A 53 -5.01 0.55 -26.47
N LYS A 54 -5.23 -0.14 -25.34
CA LYS A 54 -6.41 -0.97 -25.06
C LYS A 54 -7.54 -0.19 -24.36
N GLY A 55 -7.41 1.14 -24.25
CA GLY A 55 -8.42 2.02 -23.69
C GLY A 55 -8.39 2.12 -22.15
N ILE A 56 -7.42 1.51 -21.49
CA ILE A 56 -7.26 1.58 -20.02
C ILE A 56 -6.91 3.02 -19.62
N LYS A 57 -7.55 3.52 -18.57
CA LYS A 57 -7.41 4.90 -18.07
C LYS A 57 -6.55 5.03 -16.82
N GLU A 58 -6.48 3.98 -16.01
CA GLU A 58 -5.73 3.97 -14.75
C GLU A 58 -4.79 2.76 -14.71
N ILE A 59 -3.52 3.00 -14.39
CA ILE A 59 -2.53 1.96 -14.12
C ILE A 59 -2.15 1.99 -12.64
N ILE A 60 -2.26 0.84 -12.00
CA ILE A 60 -1.79 0.62 -10.63
C ILE A 60 -0.43 -0.09 -10.73
N LEU A 61 0.63 0.60 -10.33
CA LEU A 61 1.97 0.04 -10.28
C LEU A 61 2.06 -0.95 -9.12
N THR A 62 2.39 -2.20 -9.41
CA THR A 62 2.44 -3.26 -8.40
C THR A 62 3.81 -3.92 -8.31
N GLY A 63 4.10 -4.45 -7.14
CA GLY A 63 5.30 -5.21 -6.84
C GLY A 63 5.20 -5.81 -5.44
N VAL A 64 6.19 -6.59 -5.07
CA VAL A 64 6.35 -7.07 -3.69
C VAL A 64 6.83 -5.93 -2.79
N ASN A 65 7.70 -5.07 -3.33
CA ASN A 65 8.24 -3.87 -2.70
C ASN A 65 8.58 -2.87 -3.80
N THR A 66 7.61 -2.06 -4.19
CA THR A 66 7.75 -1.16 -5.36
C THR A 66 8.87 -0.14 -5.20
N GLY A 67 9.16 0.29 -3.97
CA GLY A 67 10.23 1.24 -3.68
C GLY A 67 11.65 0.70 -3.94
N ASP A 68 11.79 -0.62 -4.06
CA ASP A 68 13.06 -1.29 -4.39
C ASP A 68 13.32 -1.39 -5.92
N PHE A 69 12.46 -0.76 -6.71
CA PHE A 69 12.56 -0.73 -8.17
C PHE A 69 13.92 -0.17 -8.63
N GLY A 70 14.50 -0.82 -9.65
CA GLY A 70 15.70 -0.36 -10.31
C GLY A 70 17.03 -0.63 -9.57
N ARG A 71 16.97 -1.27 -8.40
CA ARG A 71 18.17 -1.52 -7.57
C ARG A 71 19.28 -2.28 -8.30
N GLU A 72 18.92 -3.21 -9.19
CA GLU A 72 19.89 -3.99 -9.96
C GLU A 72 20.37 -3.27 -11.22
N THR A 73 19.57 -2.34 -11.75
CA THR A 73 19.85 -1.64 -13.02
C THR A 73 20.46 -0.26 -12.82
N GLY A 74 20.51 0.24 -11.58
CA GLY A 74 20.94 1.60 -11.27
C GLY A 74 19.89 2.67 -11.54
N GLU A 75 18.68 2.26 -11.89
CA GLU A 75 17.51 3.12 -12.00
C GLU A 75 16.85 3.28 -10.63
N THR A 76 15.94 4.24 -10.47
CA THR A 76 15.20 4.44 -9.22
C THR A 76 13.69 4.43 -9.45
N PHE A 77 12.93 4.14 -8.40
CA PHE A 77 11.46 4.26 -8.46
C PHE A 77 11.03 5.70 -8.76
N LEU A 78 11.75 6.70 -8.25
CA LEU A 78 11.49 8.10 -8.55
C LEU A 78 11.67 8.42 -10.04
N ASP A 79 12.72 7.91 -10.68
CA ASP A 79 12.95 8.09 -12.11
C ASP A 79 11.83 7.44 -12.94
N LEU A 80 11.38 6.25 -12.52
CA LEU A 80 10.25 5.57 -13.16
C LEU A 80 8.98 6.43 -13.10
N ILE A 81 8.59 6.90 -11.91
CA ILE A 81 7.32 7.63 -11.77
C ILE A 81 7.36 8.99 -12.47
N ARG A 82 8.52 9.66 -12.51
CA ARG A 82 8.73 10.87 -13.30
C ARG A 82 8.53 10.61 -14.79
N THR A 83 9.11 9.53 -15.31
CA THR A 83 8.98 9.18 -16.72
C THR A 83 7.54 8.77 -17.09
N LEU A 84 6.86 8.04 -16.19
CA LEU A 84 5.46 7.67 -16.39
C LEU A 84 4.51 8.87 -16.37
N ASP A 85 4.81 9.89 -15.56
CA ASP A 85 3.97 11.11 -15.48
C ASP A 85 3.94 11.91 -16.80
N GLU A 86 4.91 11.69 -17.69
CA GLU A 86 4.96 12.30 -19.02
C GLU A 86 4.06 11.60 -20.06
N LEU A 87 3.51 10.42 -19.73
CA LEU A 87 2.65 9.66 -20.63
C LEU A 87 1.23 10.26 -20.65
N GLU A 88 0.92 11.01 -21.69
CA GLU A 88 -0.39 11.66 -21.86
C GLU A 88 -1.52 10.66 -22.12
N GLU A 89 -1.20 9.47 -22.59
CA GLU A 89 -2.14 8.41 -22.95
C GLU A 89 -2.82 7.79 -21.71
N ILE A 90 -2.17 7.84 -20.54
CA ILE A 90 -2.73 7.36 -19.26
C ILE A 90 -3.18 8.55 -18.40
N GLN A 91 -4.41 8.49 -17.91
CA GLN A 91 -4.98 9.57 -17.11
C GLN A 91 -4.57 9.50 -15.65
N ARG A 92 -4.39 8.27 -15.10
CA ARG A 92 -4.12 8.05 -13.68
C ARG A 92 -3.09 6.96 -13.46
N PHE A 93 -2.19 7.22 -12.54
CA PHE A 93 -1.32 6.21 -11.93
C PHE A 93 -1.58 6.13 -10.43
N ARG A 94 -1.52 4.92 -9.89
CA ARG A 94 -1.50 4.69 -8.44
C ARG A 94 -0.27 3.87 -8.08
N ILE A 95 0.32 4.23 -6.94
CA ILE A 95 1.39 3.45 -6.33
C ILE A 95 0.73 2.44 -5.39
N SER A 96 1.04 1.15 -5.56
CA SER A 96 0.65 0.15 -4.58
C SER A 96 1.59 0.17 -3.37
N SER A 97 1.76 -0.96 -2.69
CA SER A 97 2.56 -1.02 -1.46
C SER A 97 4.01 -0.55 -1.67
N ILE A 98 4.42 0.43 -0.86
CA ILE A 98 5.78 0.94 -0.78
C ILE A 98 6.22 1.00 0.67
N GLU A 99 7.38 0.39 0.98
CA GLU A 99 7.91 0.35 2.34
C GLU A 99 8.22 1.75 2.89
N PRO A 100 7.95 2.03 4.17
CA PRO A 100 8.14 3.36 4.76
C PRO A 100 9.53 3.94 4.57
N ASN A 101 10.56 3.10 4.69
CA ASN A 101 11.96 3.50 4.53
C ASN A 101 12.39 3.70 3.06
N LEU A 102 11.56 3.31 2.11
CA LEU A 102 11.78 3.55 0.67
C LEU A 102 10.85 4.63 0.10
N LEU A 103 9.84 5.03 0.86
CA LEU A 103 9.00 6.19 0.55
C LEU A 103 9.75 7.47 0.90
N THR A 104 10.61 7.91 0.00
CA THR A 104 11.41 9.13 0.21
C THR A 104 10.57 10.39 0.12
N ASP A 105 11.05 11.46 0.75
CA ASP A 105 10.41 12.78 0.69
C ASP A 105 10.26 13.27 -0.75
N ASP A 106 11.23 12.97 -1.61
CA ASP A 106 11.18 13.33 -3.03
C ASP A 106 10.05 12.59 -3.78
N ILE A 107 9.76 11.34 -3.43
CA ILE A 107 8.60 10.62 -3.98
C ILE A 107 7.30 11.29 -3.53
N ILE A 108 7.18 11.64 -2.25
CA ILE A 108 5.98 12.31 -1.71
C ILE A 108 5.78 13.68 -2.38
N ARG A 109 6.83 14.50 -2.48
CA ARG A 109 6.81 15.81 -3.17
C ARG A 109 6.45 15.67 -4.64
N PHE A 110 6.99 14.66 -5.30
CA PHE A 110 6.65 14.40 -6.69
C PHE A 110 5.14 14.09 -6.86
N VAL A 111 4.60 13.17 -6.06
CA VAL A 111 3.16 12.83 -6.10
C VAL A 111 2.31 14.07 -5.81
N ALA A 112 2.72 14.92 -4.86
CA ALA A 112 2.03 16.16 -4.52
C ALA A 112 1.95 17.15 -5.70
N SER A 113 2.93 17.16 -6.59
CA SER A 113 2.99 18.05 -7.75
C SER A 113 2.53 17.39 -9.06
N SER A 114 2.39 16.08 -9.09
CA SER A 114 2.01 15.31 -10.27
C SER A 114 0.53 15.53 -10.62
N ARG A 115 0.25 15.52 -11.92
CA ARG A 115 -1.12 15.55 -12.45
C ARG A 115 -1.73 14.17 -12.62
N ARG A 116 -0.90 13.13 -12.78
CA ARG A 116 -1.34 11.77 -13.11
C ARG A 116 -1.20 10.79 -11.96
N PHE A 117 -0.25 11.01 -11.04
CA PHE A 117 -0.14 10.21 -9.83
C PHE A 117 -1.18 10.66 -8.80
N MET A 118 -2.10 9.74 -8.48
CA MET A 118 -3.24 10.04 -7.63
C MET A 118 -2.82 10.22 -6.16
N PRO A 119 -3.53 11.06 -5.38
CA PRO A 119 -3.31 11.27 -3.96
C PRO A 119 -3.73 10.04 -3.14
N HIS A 120 -2.98 8.97 -3.31
CA HIS A 120 -3.23 7.66 -2.72
C HIS A 120 -1.90 6.98 -2.42
N PHE A 121 -1.73 6.54 -1.18
CA PHE A 121 -0.57 5.79 -0.72
C PHE A 121 -1.03 4.51 -0.03
N HIS A 122 -0.29 3.43 -0.25
CA HIS A 122 -0.43 2.20 0.50
C HIS A 122 0.93 1.89 1.12
N VAL A 123 1.01 2.01 2.46
CA VAL A 123 2.27 1.91 3.20
C VAL A 123 2.15 0.86 4.30
N PRO A 124 2.90 -0.25 4.26
CA PRO A 124 2.82 -1.28 5.28
C PRO A 124 3.49 -0.83 6.58
N LEU A 125 2.71 -0.69 7.66
CA LEU A 125 3.23 -0.47 9.01
C LEU A 125 3.62 -1.80 9.67
N GLN A 126 2.82 -2.83 9.47
CA GLN A 126 2.86 -4.16 10.04
C GLN A 126 2.55 -4.21 11.55
N SER A 127 3.14 -3.38 12.39
CA SER A 127 2.81 -3.21 13.81
C SER A 127 3.05 -1.78 14.27
N GLY A 128 2.24 -1.31 15.21
CA GLY A 128 2.45 -0.02 15.89
C GLY A 128 3.39 -0.10 17.09
N SER A 129 3.97 -1.26 17.38
CA SER A 129 4.95 -1.47 18.46
C SER A 129 6.35 -1.68 17.88
N ASN A 130 7.33 -0.89 18.33
CA ASN A 130 8.72 -1.05 17.90
C ASN A 130 9.30 -2.41 18.35
N GLU A 131 8.91 -2.92 19.53
CA GLU A 131 9.30 -4.25 19.98
C GLU A 131 8.87 -5.32 18.96
N VAL A 132 7.62 -5.28 18.51
CA VAL A 132 7.10 -6.24 17.52
C VAL A 132 7.74 -6.00 16.15
N LEU A 133 7.97 -4.76 15.71
CA LEU A 133 8.67 -4.45 14.47
C LEU A 133 10.10 -5.03 14.46
N HIS A 134 10.82 -4.98 15.59
CA HIS A 134 12.14 -5.62 15.72
C HIS A 134 12.03 -7.14 15.61
N LEU A 135 11.06 -7.77 16.27
CA LEU A 135 10.80 -9.21 16.14
C LEU A 135 10.45 -9.60 14.70
N MET A 136 9.73 -8.75 13.99
CA MET A 136 9.43 -8.89 12.57
C MET A 136 10.64 -8.66 11.64
N ARG A 137 11.74 -8.12 12.17
CA ARG A 137 12.92 -7.68 11.41
C ARG A 137 12.59 -6.61 10.37
N ARG A 138 11.72 -5.64 10.78
CA ARG A 138 11.44 -4.49 9.93
C ARG A 138 12.63 -3.53 9.91
N ARG A 139 12.79 -2.81 8.80
CA ARG A 139 13.93 -1.89 8.58
C ARG A 139 13.58 -0.44 8.93
N TYR A 140 12.55 -0.25 9.74
CA TYR A 140 12.10 1.04 10.25
C TYR A 140 11.46 0.86 11.62
N GLU A 141 11.35 1.96 12.32
CA GLU A 141 10.57 2.12 13.54
C GLU A 141 9.28 2.89 13.24
N ARG A 142 8.30 2.80 14.14
CA ARG A 142 7.00 3.42 13.98
C ARG A 142 7.07 4.95 13.84
N GLU A 143 8.12 5.58 14.39
CA GLU A 143 8.35 7.01 14.33
C GLU A 143 8.59 7.45 12.87
N LEU A 144 9.41 6.74 12.12
CA LEU A 144 9.60 7.00 10.68
C LEU A 144 8.27 6.89 9.92
N PHE A 145 7.45 5.88 10.25
CA PHE A 145 6.14 5.75 9.62
C PHE A 145 5.25 6.96 9.91
N ALA A 146 5.19 7.40 11.18
CA ALA A 146 4.42 8.59 11.57
C ALA A 146 4.92 9.87 10.86
N GLU A 147 6.23 10.04 10.71
CA GLU A 147 6.84 11.13 9.96
C GLU A 147 6.38 11.13 8.49
N LYS A 148 6.37 9.96 7.83
CA LYS A 148 5.89 9.84 6.44
C LYS A 148 4.40 10.16 6.32
N VAL A 149 3.57 9.69 7.23
CA VAL A 149 2.14 10.05 7.28
C VAL A 149 1.98 11.56 7.43
N GLN A 150 2.71 12.18 8.35
CA GLN A 150 2.66 13.63 8.58
C GLN A 150 3.11 14.41 7.33
N GLU A 151 4.16 13.98 6.65
CA GLU A 151 4.64 14.64 5.43
C GLU A 151 3.61 14.53 4.30
N ILE A 152 3.04 13.34 4.08
CA ILE A 152 1.97 13.14 3.10
C ILE A 152 0.81 14.09 3.38
N LYS A 153 0.31 14.12 4.62
CA LYS A 153 -0.84 14.94 4.98
C LYS A 153 -0.55 16.45 4.94
N THR A 154 0.69 16.84 5.17
CA THR A 154 1.11 18.25 5.04
C THR A 154 1.11 18.69 3.57
N LEU A 155 1.63 17.87 2.66
CA LEU A 155 1.75 18.21 1.24
C LEU A 155 0.47 17.90 0.44
N ILE A 156 -0.26 16.86 0.86
CA ILE A 156 -1.46 16.35 0.18
C ILE A 156 -2.53 16.07 1.24
N PRO A 157 -3.20 17.09 1.80
CA PRO A 157 -4.16 16.91 2.91
C PRO A 157 -5.27 15.89 2.63
N ASP A 158 -5.71 15.82 1.37
CA ASP A 158 -6.79 14.94 0.91
C ASP A 158 -6.31 13.52 0.51
N ALA A 159 -5.02 13.20 0.70
CA ALA A 159 -4.49 11.88 0.33
C ALA A 159 -5.13 10.77 1.14
N PHE A 160 -5.50 9.69 0.43
CA PHE A 160 -5.84 8.41 1.06
C PHE A 160 -4.55 7.69 1.47
N ILE A 161 -4.49 7.23 2.71
CA ILE A 161 -3.38 6.41 3.20
C ILE A 161 -3.95 5.09 3.71
N GLY A 162 -3.72 4.00 2.95
CA GLY A 162 -4.00 2.63 3.36
C GLY A 162 -2.79 2.01 4.06
N VAL A 163 -3.03 1.24 5.12
CA VAL A 163 -1.98 0.72 5.99
C VAL A 163 -2.19 -0.76 6.26
N ASP A 164 -1.18 -1.59 5.97
CA ASP A 164 -1.21 -3.00 6.35
C ASP A 164 -0.76 -3.19 7.80
N VAL A 165 -1.51 -3.99 8.56
CA VAL A 165 -1.20 -4.34 9.95
C VAL A 165 -1.43 -5.84 10.17
N ILE A 166 -0.49 -6.49 10.85
CA ILE A 166 -0.59 -7.89 11.26
C ILE A 166 -0.89 -7.93 12.76
N ALA A 167 -1.99 -8.58 13.14
CA ALA A 167 -2.38 -8.78 14.53
C ALA A 167 -2.05 -10.19 15.00
N GLY A 168 -1.56 -10.31 16.22
CA GLY A 168 -1.28 -11.60 16.86
C GLY A 168 0.02 -12.25 16.40
N MET A 169 1.02 -11.46 16.02
CA MET A 169 2.38 -11.92 15.75
C MET A 169 2.95 -12.64 16.98
N ARG A 170 3.77 -13.67 16.78
CA ARG A 170 4.53 -14.22 17.89
C ARG A 170 5.38 -13.14 18.56
N GLY A 171 5.39 -13.08 19.86
CA GLY A 171 6.05 -12.03 20.66
C GLY A 171 5.21 -10.77 20.89
N GLU A 172 4.04 -10.64 20.29
CA GLU A 172 3.12 -9.53 20.55
C GLU A 172 2.41 -9.76 21.89
N THR A 173 3.03 -9.31 22.99
CA THR A 173 2.43 -9.37 24.34
C THR A 173 1.18 -8.48 24.42
N PRO A 174 0.32 -8.64 25.47
CA PRO A 174 -0.81 -7.73 25.67
C PRO A 174 -0.40 -6.26 25.75
N GLU A 175 0.73 -5.96 26.38
CA GLU A 175 1.27 -4.62 26.53
C GLU A 175 1.73 -4.06 25.17
N ALA A 176 2.45 -4.87 24.39
CA ALA A 176 2.89 -4.49 23.04
C ALA A 176 1.71 -4.27 22.09
N PHE A 177 0.65 -5.07 22.19
CA PHE A 177 -0.56 -4.85 21.41
C PHE A 177 -1.29 -3.56 21.82
N GLU A 178 -1.41 -3.28 23.11
CA GLU A 178 -2.06 -2.05 23.57
C GLU A 178 -1.28 -0.80 23.16
N ASP A 179 0.05 -0.82 23.24
CA ASP A 179 0.92 0.24 22.74
C ASP A 179 0.73 0.43 21.21
N ALA A 180 0.73 -0.66 20.46
CA ALA A 180 0.46 -0.63 19.01
C ALA A 180 -0.92 -0.07 18.66
N ARG A 181 -1.95 -0.49 19.40
CA ARG A 181 -3.33 -0.03 19.21
C ARG A 181 -3.45 1.47 19.43
N GLN A 182 -2.87 2.00 20.51
CA GLN A 182 -2.89 3.43 20.82
C GLN A 182 -2.15 4.24 19.75
N PHE A 183 -0.98 3.78 19.32
CA PHE A 183 -0.23 4.42 18.25
C PHE A 183 -1.03 4.48 16.94
N ILE A 184 -1.60 3.34 16.50
CA ILE A 184 -2.39 3.25 15.27
C ILE A 184 -3.65 4.12 15.34
N ALA A 185 -4.32 4.15 16.49
CA ALA A 185 -5.50 4.98 16.68
C ALA A 185 -5.19 6.48 16.49
N GLY A 186 -4.00 6.92 16.92
CA GLY A 186 -3.53 8.31 16.81
C GLY A 186 -3.02 8.72 15.43
N LEU A 187 -2.82 7.78 14.49
CA LEU A 187 -2.33 8.10 13.14
C LEU A 187 -3.43 8.73 12.26
N ASP A 188 -3.08 9.74 11.48
CA ASP A 188 -3.95 10.30 10.43
C ASP A 188 -3.87 9.48 9.14
N VAL A 189 -4.40 8.26 9.20
CA VAL A 189 -4.49 7.33 8.07
C VAL A 189 -5.96 7.02 7.77
N SER A 190 -6.24 6.59 6.54
CA SER A 190 -7.62 6.49 6.05
C SER A 190 -8.24 5.11 6.27
N GLN A 191 -7.43 4.05 6.21
CA GLN A 191 -7.91 2.68 6.34
C GLN A 191 -6.79 1.74 6.76
N LEU A 192 -7.13 0.73 7.56
CA LEU A 192 -6.24 -0.38 7.87
C LEU A 192 -6.66 -1.63 7.09
N HIS A 193 -5.70 -2.34 6.54
CA HIS A 193 -5.84 -3.70 6.07
C HIS A 193 -5.29 -4.63 7.15
N VAL A 194 -6.17 -5.23 7.92
CA VAL A 194 -5.80 -6.02 9.10
C VAL A 194 -5.72 -7.49 8.75
N PHE A 195 -4.56 -8.09 8.98
CA PHE A 195 -4.31 -9.50 8.74
C PHE A 195 -4.05 -10.23 10.07
N PRO A 196 -4.74 -11.34 10.36
CA PRO A 196 -4.32 -12.21 11.45
C PRO A 196 -2.96 -12.83 11.10
N TYR A 197 -2.04 -12.83 12.05
CA TYR A 197 -0.78 -13.55 11.86
C TYR A 197 -1.04 -15.04 11.58
N SER A 198 -0.45 -15.53 10.51
CA SER A 198 -0.48 -16.93 10.09
C SER A 198 0.93 -17.51 10.10
N GLU A 199 1.13 -18.57 10.86
CA GLU A 199 2.40 -19.28 10.89
C GLU A 199 2.75 -19.87 9.52
N ARG A 200 4.00 -19.71 9.13
CA ARG A 200 4.54 -20.26 7.88
C ARG A 200 5.74 -21.12 8.20
N SER A 201 5.73 -22.35 7.70
CA SER A 201 6.84 -23.27 7.87
C SER A 201 8.14 -22.66 7.33
N GLY A 202 9.24 -22.87 8.05
CA GLY A 202 10.57 -22.38 7.66
C GLY A 202 10.84 -20.90 7.98
N THR A 203 9.87 -20.19 8.56
CA THR A 203 10.07 -18.78 8.94
C THR A 203 10.70 -18.64 10.32
N LYS A 204 11.51 -17.61 10.51
CA LYS A 204 12.19 -17.32 11.78
C LYS A 204 11.22 -16.87 12.89
N ALA A 205 10.03 -16.43 12.53
CA ALA A 205 9.00 -16.11 13.51
C ALA A 205 8.61 -17.29 14.39
N LEU A 206 8.76 -18.53 13.90
CA LEU A 206 8.48 -19.74 14.67
C LEU A 206 9.45 -19.95 15.84
N ASP A 207 10.62 -19.33 15.82
CA ASP A 207 11.60 -19.39 16.92
C ASP A 207 11.23 -18.44 18.09
N ILE A 208 10.24 -17.55 17.92
CA ILE A 208 9.78 -16.61 18.94
C ILE A 208 8.85 -17.36 19.91
N PRO A 209 9.20 -17.42 21.21
CA PRO A 209 8.52 -18.34 22.15
C PRO A 209 7.09 -17.93 22.51
N TYR A 210 6.79 -16.62 22.59
CA TYR A 210 5.45 -16.16 22.98
C TYR A 210 4.46 -16.33 21.82
N ILE A 211 3.43 -17.12 22.04
CA ILE A 211 2.37 -17.41 21.07
C ILE A 211 1.08 -16.76 21.54
N VAL A 212 0.50 -15.92 20.69
CA VAL A 212 -0.82 -15.31 20.98
C VAL A 212 -1.90 -16.37 20.80
N PRO A 213 -2.73 -16.64 21.83
CA PRO A 213 -3.85 -17.58 21.71
C PRO A 213 -4.81 -17.19 20.60
N GLN A 214 -5.42 -18.18 19.91
CA GLN A 214 -6.26 -17.93 18.75
C GLN A 214 -7.45 -17.00 19.05
N ALA A 215 -8.11 -17.19 20.21
CA ALA A 215 -9.22 -16.32 20.61
C ALA A 215 -8.75 -14.86 20.81
N GLU A 216 -7.57 -14.67 21.40
CA GLU A 216 -6.99 -13.33 21.59
C GLU A 216 -6.58 -12.71 20.27
N LYS A 217 -6.06 -13.50 19.34
CA LYS A 217 -5.75 -13.04 17.97
C LYS A 217 -7.00 -12.51 17.27
N HIS A 218 -8.10 -13.23 17.32
CA HIS A 218 -9.37 -12.77 16.77
C HIS A 218 -9.86 -11.48 17.43
N ARG A 219 -9.76 -11.37 18.75
CA ARG A 219 -10.11 -10.15 19.48
C ARG A 219 -9.29 -8.96 18.99
N ARG A 220 -7.97 -9.12 18.82
CA ARG A 220 -7.06 -8.07 18.34
C ARG A 220 -7.39 -7.65 16.91
N VAL A 221 -7.66 -8.60 16.03
CA VAL A 221 -8.09 -8.33 14.64
C VAL A 221 -9.36 -7.48 14.65
N ASN A 222 -10.38 -7.87 15.41
CA ASN A 222 -11.64 -7.14 15.48
C ASN A 222 -11.43 -5.72 16.03
N THR A 223 -10.63 -5.56 17.09
CA THR A 223 -10.29 -4.24 17.63
C THR A 223 -9.66 -3.31 16.58
N LEU A 224 -8.75 -3.83 15.75
CA LEU A 224 -8.12 -3.03 14.69
C LEU A 224 -9.06 -2.79 13.52
N LEU A 225 -9.97 -3.72 13.21
CA LEU A 225 -11.01 -3.52 12.21
C LEU A 225 -11.99 -2.42 12.61
N ASP A 226 -12.39 -2.35 13.88
CA ASP A 226 -13.24 -1.28 14.41
C ASP A 226 -12.55 0.09 14.25
N ILE A 227 -11.25 0.17 14.53
CA ILE A 227 -10.46 1.39 14.29
C ILE A 227 -10.42 1.72 12.80
N SER A 228 -10.23 0.73 11.93
CA SER A 228 -10.21 0.91 10.47
C SER A 228 -11.53 1.46 9.95
N GLU A 229 -12.66 0.91 10.41
CA GLU A 229 -13.99 1.36 10.03
C GLU A 229 -14.24 2.82 10.44
N GLN A 230 -13.87 3.18 11.67
CA GLN A 230 -13.98 4.56 12.14
C GLN A 230 -13.11 5.53 11.29
N LYS A 231 -11.86 5.16 11.02
CA LYS A 231 -10.96 5.99 10.18
C LYS A 231 -11.50 6.17 8.77
N LEU A 232 -12.02 5.12 8.16
CA LEU A 232 -12.61 5.19 6.81
C LEU A 232 -13.86 6.07 6.80
N HIS A 233 -14.72 5.93 7.80
CA HIS A 233 -15.89 6.77 7.98
C HIS A 233 -15.49 8.26 8.13
N ASP A 234 -14.51 8.55 8.96
CA ASP A 234 -14.03 9.92 9.18
C ASP A 234 -13.42 10.52 7.91
N PHE A 235 -12.64 9.71 7.17
CA PHE A 235 -12.08 10.12 5.89
C PHE A 235 -13.19 10.46 4.88
N TYR A 236 -14.21 9.61 4.74
CA TYR A 236 -15.33 9.87 3.84
C TYR A 236 -16.12 11.10 4.28
N THR A 237 -16.39 11.23 5.56
CA THR A 237 -17.15 12.37 6.13
C THR A 237 -16.43 13.70 5.87
N ALA A 238 -15.10 13.74 6.01
CA ALA A 238 -14.29 14.94 5.73
C ALA A 238 -14.36 15.41 4.26
N HIS A 239 -14.78 14.53 3.34
CA HIS A 239 -14.88 14.83 1.92
C HIS A 239 -16.31 15.07 1.43
N VAL A 240 -17.31 14.99 2.31
CA VAL A 240 -18.71 15.31 1.96
C VAL A 240 -18.81 16.78 1.53
N GLY A 241 -19.47 17.00 0.40
CA GLY A 241 -19.63 18.34 -0.19
C GLY A 241 -18.48 18.75 -1.12
N GLN A 242 -17.41 17.98 -1.22
CA GLN A 242 -16.36 18.22 -2.21
C GLN A 242 -16.74 17.68 -3.60
N THR A 243 -16.29 18.33 -4.64
CA THR A 243 -16.37 17.83 -6.02
C THR A 243 -15.02 17.23 -6.40
N ARG A 244 -15.03 15.95 -6.80
CA ARG A 244 -13.81 15.22 -7.18
C ARG A 244 -14.03 14.43 -8.48
N PRO A 245 -12.96 14.28 -9.30
CA PRO A 245 -13.06 13.45 -10.50
C PRO A 245 -13.18 11.96 -10.13
N VAL A 246 -14.11 11.27 -10.77
CA VAL A 246 -14.36 9.83 -10.57
C VAL A 246 -14.03 9.08 -11.85
N LEU A 247 -13.32 7.98 -11.74
CA LEU A 247 -13.19 6.99 -12.81
C LEU A 247 -14.26 5.93 -12.57
N PHE A 248 -15.29 5.92 -13.41
CA PHE A 248 -16.37 4.96 -13.35
C PHE A 248 -16.02 3.63 -14.01
N GLU A 249 -16.52 2.56 -13.43
CA GLU A 249 -16.41 1.18 -13.91
C GLU A 249 -17.82 0.57 -13.93
N GLU A 250 -18.01 -0.51 -14.68
CA GLU A 250 -19.26 -1.26 -14.60
C GLU A 250 -19.50 -1.74 -13.15
N SER A 251 -20.71 -1.56 -12.66
CA SER A 251 -21.12 -2.00 -11.32
C SER A 251 -21.74 -3.38 -11.39
N ASP A 252 -21.50 -4.20 -10.38
CA ASP A 252 -22.18 -5.48 -10.19
C ASP A 252 -23.66 -5.31 -9.79
N ILE A 253 -24.08 -4.07 -9.48
CA ILE A 253 -25.45 -3.74 -9.14
C ILE A 253 -26.17 -3.26 -10.41
N ALA A 254 -27.19 -4.01 -10.83
CA ALA A 254 -27.97 -3.67 -12.01
C ALA A 254 -28.60 -2.27 -11.90
N GLY A 255 -28.30 -1.41 -12.87
CA GLY A 255 -28.83 -0.04 -12.93
C GLY A 255 -27.99 1.00 -12.18
N SER A 256 -26.82 0.65 -11.66
CA SER A 256 -25.87 1.60 -11.09
C SER A 256 -24.50 1.51 -11.77
N ILE A 257 -23.75 2.59 -11.73
CA ILE A 257 -22.33 2.61 -12.07
C ILE A 257 -21.51 3.00 -10.83
N GLY A 258 -20.41 2.29 -10.61
CA GLY A 258 -19.51 2.52 -9.49
C GLY A 258 -18.16 3.02 -9.95
N GLY A 259 -17.39 3.62 -9.04
CA GLY A 259 -16.05 4.06 -9.37
C GLY A 259 -15.30 4.59 -8.16
N PHE A 260 -14.09 5.06 -8.42
CA PHE A 260 -13.26 5.66 -7.38
C PHE A 260 -12.86 7.09 -7.76
N THR A 261 -12.91 7.96 -6.75
CA THR A 261 -12.33 9.30 -6.88
C THR A 261 -10.80 9.22 -7.06
N ASP A 262 -10.18 10.33 -7.39
CA ASP A 262 -8.72 10.44 -7.43
C ASP A 262 -8.07 10.04 -6.10
N ASN A 263 -8.67 10.40 -4.95
CA ASN A 263 -8.22 10.01 -3.62
C ASN A 263 -8.92 8.76 -3.05
N TYR A 264 -9.36 7.88 -3.93
CA TYR A 264 -9.80 6.52 -3.60
C TYR A 264 -11.10 6.39 -2.78
N ILE A 265 -11.97 7.38 -2.80
CA ILE A 265 -13.32 7.26 -2.25
C ILE A 265 -14.19 6.50 -3.24
N ARG A 266 -14.87 5.45 -2.78
CA ARG A 266 -15.83 4.72 -3.60
C ARG A 266 -17.10 5.54 -3.78
N VAL A 267 -17.55 5.66 -5.02
CA VAL A 267 -18.78 6.36 -5.40
C VAL A 267 -19.65 5.41 -6.18
N GLU A 268 -20.95 5.44 -5.91
CA GLU A 268 -21.96 4.70 -6.64
C GLU A 268 -23.08 5.66 -7.03
N VAL A 269 -23.48 5.62 -8.30
CA VAL A 269 -24.58 6.43 -8.82
C VAL A 269 -25.57 5.54 -9.56
N PRO A 270 -26.91 5.86 -9.48
CA PRO A 270 -27.95 5.13 -10.20
C PRO A 270 -27.77 5.17 -11.70
#